data_45ab98f358fa7b064100e053baab0581
#
_entry.id   45ab98f358fa7b064100e053baab0581
#
_cell.length_a   1.000
_cell.length_b   1.000
_cell.length_c   1.000
_cell.angle_alpha   90.00
_cell.angle_beta   90.00
_cell.angle_gamma   90.00
#
_symmetry.space_group_name_H-M   'P 1'
#
loop_
_entity.id
_entity.type
_entity.pdbx_description
1 polymer ?
#
loop_
_entity_poly.entity_id
_entity_poly.type
_entity_poly.pdbx_seq_one_letter_code
_entity_poly.pdbx_strand_id
1 'polypeptide(L)'
;VEQDAKGIRCSVTQDWHNNLTDTICRAVTREGCDLVVKQHRPDNPLRKALLTPDDWKLLRYCPAPVLMVKNGDSWMKGNVLAAVDVGNHDDQHHVLHDTIVSHAADIAEMVGGQLHLVSAHPAPMLSSADPDYQLKERIAADYLEKAGQYTTQYGIDSAHLHIAEGPADF
;
A
#
# COMPACT_ATOMS: atom_id res chain seq x y z
N VAL A 1 15.82 0.44 28.74
CA VAL A 1 16.28 -0.46 27.67
C VAL A 1 15.68 -1.82 27.97
N GLU A 2 14.56 -2.13 27.36
CA GLU A 2 14.01 -3.48 27.40
C GLU A 2 14.92 -4.37 26.55
N GLN A 3 15.52 -5.36 27.17
CA GLN A 3 16.35 -6.34 26.49
C GLN A 3 15.45 -7.33 25.76
N ASP A 4 15.68 -7.40 24.58
CA ASP A 4 15.34 -8.21 23.50
C ASP A 4 15.42 -9.73 23.72
N ALA A 5 14.27 -10.37 23.72
CA ALA A 5 14.18 -11.83 23.80
C ALA A 5 14.56 -12.54 22.48
N LYS A 6 14.94 -11.80 21.41
CA LYS A 6 15.18 -12.35 20.06
C LYS A 6 16.47 -11.84 19.39
N GLY A 7 17.40 -11.22 20.10
CA GLY A 7 18.67 -10.70 19.52
C GLY A 7 18.52 -9.42 18.69
N ILE A 8 17.35 -8.74 18.69
CA ILE A 8 17.11 -7.47 17.99
C ILE A 8 17.54 -6.32 18.92
N ARG A 9 18.35 -5.41 18.49
CA ARG A 9 18.73 -4.22 19.26
C ARG A 9 17.57 -3.24 19.31
N CYS A 10 17.08 -2.94 20.50
CA CYS A 10 16.04 -1.95 20.72
C CYS A 10 16.56 -0.74 21.46
N SER A 11 16.15 0.44 21.03
CA SER A 11 16.33 1.70 21.77
C SER A 11 14.97 2.34 22.01
N VAL A 12 14.83 3.02 23.14
CA VAL A 12 13.60 3.74 23.47
C VAL A 12 13.94 5.21 23.57
N THR A 13 13.25 6.03 22.79
CA THR A 13 13.35 7.48 22.83
C THR A 13 12.00 8.07 23.20
N GLN A 14 11.99 9.06 24.07
CA GLN A 14 10.79 9.79 24.43
C GLN A 14 10.95 11.24 23.95
N ASP A 15 10.13 11.61 22.97
CA ASP A 15 10.06 12.98 22.45
C ASP A 15 8.76 13.63 22.90
N TRP A 16 8.85 14.89 23.31
CA TRP A 16 7.69 15.68 23.70
C TRP A 16 7.43 16.76 22.67
N HIS A 17 6.37 16.59 21.89
CA HIS A 17 5.96 17.56 20.86
C HIS A 17 4.45 17.58 20.69
N ASN A 18 3.87 18.71 20.27
CA ASN A 18 2.44 18.88 20.13
C ASN A 18 1.85 18.19 18.87
N ASN A 19 2.70 17.75 17.94
CA ASN A 19 2.29 17.11 16.69
C ASN A 19 2.97 15.74 16.55
N LEU A 20 2.16 14.68 16.63
CA LEU A 20 2.64 13.30 16.55
C LEU A 20 3.29 12.99 15.18
N THR A 21 2.69 13.45 14.09
CA THR A 21 3.21 13.21 12.73
C THR A 21 4.60 13.82 12.56
N ASP A 22 4.77 15.08 12.96
CA ASP A 22 6.06 15.77 12.86
C ASP A 22 7.14 15.09 13.72
N THR A 23 6.75 14.63 14.91
CA THR A 23 7.66 13.90 15.81
C THR A 23 8.14 12.62 15.16
N ILE A 24 7.24 11.82 14.58
CA ILE A 24 7.58 10.57 13.90
C ILE A 24 8.47 10.85 12.69
N CYS A 25 8.10 11.79 11.80
CA CYS A 25 8.88 12.13 10.61
C CYS A 25 10.30 12.60 10.96
N ARG A 26 10.46 13.41 12.01
CA ARG A 26 11.78 13.84 12.50
C ARG A 26 12.60 12.66 13.03
N ALA A 27 11.98 11.76 13.79
CA ALA A 27 12.63 10.55 14.28
C ALA A 27 13.09 9.66 13.12
N VAL A 28 12.24 9.44 12.11
CA VAL A 28 12.60 8.70 10.89
C VAL A 28 13.85 9.26 10.22
N THR A 29 13.90 10.58 10.03
CA THR A 29 15.05 11.24 9.39
C THR A 29 16.30 11.19 10.28
N ARG A 30 16.13 11.39 11.58
CA ARG A 30 17.26 11.41 12.53
C ARG A 30 17.90 10.03 12.67
N GLU A 31 17.10 8.99 12.75
CA GLU A 31 17.56 7.61 12.99
C GLU A 31 17.82 6.84 11.67
N GLY A 32 17.44 7.39 10.51
CA GLY A 32 17.57 6.73 9.21
C GLY A 32 16.70 5.48 9.12
N CYS A 33 15.42 5.59 9.52
CA CYS A 33 14.51 4.45 9.53
C CYS A 33 14.01 4.10 8.12
N ASP A 34 14.02 2.82 7.78
CA ASP A 34 13.51 2.28 6.51
C ASP A 34 12.01 1.94 6.56
N LEU A 35 11.43 1.81 7.76
CA LEU A 35 10.03 1.48 7.97
C LEU A 35 9.52 2.08 9.29
N VAL A 36 8.31 2.63 9.25
CA VAL A 36 7.55 3.01 10.44
C VAL A 36 6.44 2.01 10.69
N VAL A 37 6.41 1.42 11.88
CA VAL A 37 5.29 0.57 12.32
C VAL A 37 4.49 1.31 13.38
N LYS A 38 3.23 1.62 13.07
CA LYS A 38 2.34 2.36 13.98
C LYS A 38 1.08 1.59 14.28
N GLN A 39 0.75 1.46 15.57
CA GLN A 39 -0.56 0.94 15.96
C GLN A 39 -1.64 1.96 15.64
N HIS A 40 -2.65 1.53 14.88
CA HIS A 40 -3.87 2.30 14.70
C HIS A 40 -4.71 2.23 15.98
N ARG A 41 -4.99 3.39 16.59
CA ARG A 41 -5.90 3.51 17.74
C ARG A 41 -7.04 4.44 17.34
N PRO A 42 -8.25 3.91 17.10
CA PRO A 42 -9.39 4.75 16.78
C PRO A 42 -9.79 5.56 18.01
N ASP A 43 -9.98 6.86 17.84
CA ASP A 43 -10.44 7.77 18.89
C ASP A 43 -11.87 7.45 19.36
N ASN A 44 -12.65 6.74 18.54
CA ASN A 44 -14.00 6.31 18.84
C ASN A 44 -14.20 4.83 18.50
N PRO A 45 -14.67 3.99 19.45
CA PRO A 45 -14.92 2.56 19.22
C PRO A 45 -15.88 2.28 18.05
N LEU A 46 -16.79 3.22 17.72
CA LEU A 46 -17.71 3.11 16.60
C LEU A 46 -17.06 3.36 15.23
N ARG A 47 -15.84 3.93 15.20
CA ARG A 47 -15.08 4.22 13.99
C ARG A 47 -13.85 3.34 13.82
N LYS A 48 -13.88 2.13 14.31
CA LYS A 48 -12.72 1.20 14.31
C LYS A 48 -12.09 0.94 12.94
N ALA A 49 -12.82 1.20 11.86
CA ALA A 49 -12.34 0.97 10.49
C ALA A 49 -11.71 2.20 9.83
N LEU A 50 -11.89 3.40 10.39
CA LEU A 50 -11.44 4.64 9.77
C LEU A 50 -10.10 5.09 10.35
N LEU A 51 -9.18 5.49 9.48
CA LEU A 51 -7.92 6.13 9.88
C LEU A 51 -8.20 7.50 10.49
N THR A 52 -7.42 7.87 11.52
CA THR A 52 -7.50 9.21 12.11
C THR A 52 -6.87 10.25 11.18
N PRO A 53 -7.17 11.56 11.33
CA PRO A 53 -6.51 12.61 10.56
C PRO A 53 -4.97 12.56 10.68
N ASP A 54 -4.44 12.18 11.83
CA ASP A 54 -2.99 12.04 12.03
C ASP A 54 -2.43 10.81 11.33
N ASP A 55 -3.18 9.71 11.21
CA ASP A 55 -2.78 8.56 10.41
C ASP A 55 -2.67 8.93 8.93
N TRP A 56 -3.66 9.67 8.40
CA TRP A 56 -3.64 10.16 7.02
C TRP A 56 -2.47 11.10 6.75
N LYS A 57 -2.15 12.01 7.68
CA LYS A 57 -0.99 12.89 7.56
C LYS A 57 0.31 12.08 7.56
N LEU A 58 0.42 11.08 8.44
CA LEU A 58 1.59 10.24 8.52
C LEU A 58 1.81 9.47 7.21
N LEU A 59 0.77 8.81 6.67
CA LEU A 59 0.83 8.10 5.39
C LEU A 59 1.23 9.01 4.22
N ARG A 60 0.86 10.29 4.27
CA ARG A 60 1.13 11.25 3.19
C ARG A 60 2.53 11.88 3.27
N TYR A 61 3.04 12.14 4.46
CA TYR A 61 4.22 12.98 4.66
C TYR A 61 5.43 12.25 5.25
N CYS A 62 5.27 11.00 5.69
CA CYS A 62 6.40 10.24 6.21
C CYS A 62 7.39 9.93 5.09
N PRO A 63 8.71 10.19 5.31
CA PRO A 63 9.74 9.90 4.31
C PRO A 63 10.05 8.41 4.14
N ALA A 64 9.57 7.56 5.04
CA ALA A 64 9.67 6.11 4.97
C ALA A 64 8.27 5.46 4.84
N PRO A 65 8.16 4.24 4.29
CA PRO A 65 6.94 3.46 4.29
C PRO A 65 6.33 3.34 5.69
N VAL A 66 5.00 3.32 5.77
CA VAL A 66 4.27 3.25 7.04
C VAL A 66 3.37 2.02 7.07
N LEU A 67 3.63 1.13 8.03
CA LEU A 67 2.79 -0.02 8.31
C LEU A 67 1.81 0.30 9.45
N MET A 68 0.51 0.35 9.12
CA MET A 68 -0.56 0.60 10.11
C MET A 68 -1.11 -0.72 10.65
N VAL A 69 -0.82 -1.02 11.90
CA VAL A 69 -1.29 -2.25 12.57
C VAL A 69 -2.64 -1.99 13.25
N LYS A 70 -3.70 -2.64 12.79
CA LYS A 70 -5.07 -2.45 13.30
C LYS A 70 -5.44 -3.39 14.43
N ASN A 71 -4.95 -4.63 14.39
CA ASN A 71 -5.26 -5.68 15.35
C ASN A 71 -4.02 -6.54 15.63
N GLY A 72 -4.15 -7.48 16.56
CA GLY A 72 -3.09 -8.42 16.91
C GLY A 72 -3.23 -9.79 16.22
N ASP A 73 -4.07 -9.91 15.20
CA ASP A 73 -4.28 -11.16 14.49
C ASP A 73 -3.02 -11.55 13.71
N SER A 74 -2.81 -12.85 13.56
CA SER A 74 -1.68 -13.35 12.77
C SER A 74 -1.91 -13.13 11.28
N TRP A 75 -0.88 -12.66 10.59
CA TRP A 75 -0.89 -12.52 9.12
C TRP A 75 -0.38 -13.77 8.41
N MET A 76 0.03 -14.79 9.15
CA MET A 76 0.51 -16.04 8.54
C MET A 76 -0.53 -16.66 7.61
N LYS A 77 -0.10 -17.00 6.40
CA LYS A 77 -0.96 -17.51 5.30
C LYS A 77 -2.07 -16.53 4.86
N GLY A 78 -1.92 -15.24 5.19
CA GLY A 78 -2.84 -14.20 4.74
C GLY A 78 -2.60 -13.78 3.30
N ASN A 79 -3.62 -13.21 2.67
CA ASN A 79 -3.49 -12.61 1.34
C ASN A 79 -2.90 -11.21 1.45
N VAL A 80 -1.93 -10.91 0.61
CA VAL A 80 -1.32 -9.58 0.47
C VAL A 80 -1.82 -8.95 -0.81
N LEU A 81 -2.36 -7.74 -0.74
CA LEU A 81 -2.90 -7.02 -1.89
C LEU A 81 -1.99 -5.85 -2.25
N ALA A 82 -1.40 -5.90 -3.44
CA ALA A 82 -0.70 -4.77 -4.05
C ALA A 82 -1.70 -3.92 -4.83
N ALA A 83 -1.83 -2.63 -4.47
CA ALA A 83 -2.70 -1.70 -5.18
C ALA A 83 -1.84 -0.77 -6.05
N VAL A 84 -2.02 -0.81 -7.36
CA VAL A 84 -1.24 -0.03 -8.34
C VAL A 84 -2.16 0.57 -9.41
N ASP A 85 -1.75 1.67 -10.02
CA ASP A 85 -2.44 2.25 -11.18
C ASP A 85 -1.71 1.87 -12.48
N VAL A 86 -2.02 0.69 -13.02
CA VAL A 86 -1.37 0.19 -14.24
C VAL A 86 -1.69 1.03 -15.48
N GLY A 87 -2.68 1.92 -15.41
CA GLY A 87 -3.02 2.86 -16.48
C GLY A 87 -2.13 4.09 -16.54
N ASN A 88 -1.36 4.37 -15.51
CA ASN A 88 -0.47 5.51 -15.47
C ASN A 88 0.84 5.22 -16.20
N HIS A 89 1.19 6.07 -17.18
CA HIS A 89 2.36 5.92 -18.06
C HIS A 89 3.56 6.77 -17.65
N ASP A 90 3.51 7.45 -16.50
CA ASP A 90 4.63 8.23 -16.01
C ASP A 90 5.74 7.31 -15.48
N ASP A 91 6.97 7.50 -15.92
CA ASP A 91 8.14 6.70 -15.53
C ASP A 91 8.34 6.66 -14.00
N GLN A 92 8.06 7.76 -13.31
CA GLN A 92 8.15 7.80 -11.84
C GLN A 92 7.10 6.89 -11.18
N HIS A 93 5.91 6.80 -11.75
CA HIS A 93 4.86 5.91 -11.28
C HIS A 93 5.22 4.44 -11.55
N HIS A 94 5.86 4.11 -12.66
CA HIS A 94 6.32 2.75 -12.92
C HIS A 94 7.31 2.28 -11.85
N VAL A 95 8.31 3.09 -11.50
CA VAL A 95 9.25 2.77 -10.41
C VAL A 95 8.53 2.57 -9.07
N LEU A 96 7.53 3.39 -8.78
CA LEU A 96 6.72 3.26 -7.56
C LEU A 96 5.89 1.96 -7.58
N HIS A 97 5.26 1.64 -8.70
CA HIS A 97 4.48 0.40 -8.85
C HIS A 97 5.36 -0.84 -8.66
N ASP A 98 6.52 -0.88 -9.30
CA ASP A 98 7.48 -1.99 -9.13
C ASP A 98 7.89 -2.13 -7.66
N THR A 99 8.15 -1.01 -6.99
CA THR A 99 8.49 -1.01 -5.57
C THR A 99 7.34 -1.55 -4.70
N ILE A 100 6.10 -1.13 -4.97
CA ILE A 100 4.91 -1.61 -4.25
C ILE A 100 4.74 -3.11 -4.43
N VAL A 101 4.80 -3.60 -5.67
CA VAL A 101 4.59 -5.02 -5.97
C VAL A 101 5.72 -5.87 -5.40
N SER A 102 6.98 -5.42 -5.50
CA SER A 102 8.14 -6.10 -4.90
C SER A 102 7.99 -6.24 -3.39
N HIS A 103 7.69 -5.16 -2.68
CA HIS A 103 7.47 -5.24 -1.23
C HIS A 103 6.29 -6.12 -0.85
N ALA A 104 5.21 -6.08 -1.64
CA ALA A 104 4.06 -6.94 -1.40
C ALA A 104 4.40 -8.42 -1.62
N ALA A 105 5.23 -8.74 -2.63
CA ALA A 105 5.74 -10.09 -2.87
C ALA A 105 6.60 -10.59 -1.70
N ASP A 106 7.55 -9.77 -1.24
CA ASP A 106 8.41 -10.08 -0.09
C ASP A 106 7.58 -10.37 1.17
N ILE A 107 6.54 -9.56 1.41
CA ILE A 107 5.64 -9.76 2.54
C ILE A 107 4.83 -11.05 2.37
N ALA A 108 4.30 -11.33 1.17
CA ALA A 108 3.54 -12.55 0.89
C ALA A 108 4.40 -13.80 1.13
N GLU A 109 5.65 -13.79 0.66
CA GLU A 109 6.61 -14.86 0.92
C GLU A 109 6.90 -15.02 2.42
N MET A 110 7.18 -13.91 3.12
CA MET A 110 7.47 -13.90 4.56
C MET A 110 6.34 -14.50 5.40
N VAL A 111 5.07 -14.22 5.04
CA VAL A 111 3.90 -14.75 5.77
C VAL A 111 3.43 -16.11 5.24
N GLY A 112 4.03 -16.63 4.17
CA GLY A 112 3.58 -17.85 3.49
C GLY A 112 2.17 -17.71 2.91
N GLY A 113 1.83 -16.51 2.45
CA GLY A 113 0.54 -16.12 1.90
C GLY A 113 0.53 -16.02 0.38
N GLN A 114 -0.51 -15.42 -0.17
CA GLN A 114 -0.68 -15.22 -1.60
C GLN A 114 -0.64 -13.72 -1.94
N LEU A 115 0.02 -13.39 -3.06
CA LEU A 115 0.03 -12.04 -3.59
C LEU A 115 -1.15 -11.84 -4.54
N HIS A 116 -1.91 -10.81 -4.30
CA HIS A 116 -2.97 -10.30 -5.17
C HIS A 116 -2.58 -8.91 -5.67
N LEU A 117 -3.02 -8.56 -6.87
CA LEU A 117 -2.85 -7.22 -7.44
C LEU A 117 -4.20 -6.63 -7.77
N VAL A 118 -4.41 -5.36 -7.43
CA VAL A 118 -5.60 -4.60 -7.82
C VAL A 118 -5.21 -3.32 -8.55
N SER A 119 -5.96 -3.02 -9.62
CA SER A 119 -5.93 -1.72 -10.28
C SER A 119 -7.35 -1.27 -10.57
N ALA A 120 -7.60 0.03 -10.37
CA ALA A 120 -8.88 0.64 -10.72
C ALA A 120 -8.74 1.38 -12.06
N HIS A 121 -9.72 1.26 -12.94
CA HIS A 121 -9.78 2.00 -14.19
C HIS A 121 -10.95 2.99 -14.19
N PRO A 122 -10.83 4.13 -14.89
CA PRO A 122 -11.91 5.10 -14.99
C PRO A 122 -13.14 4.49 -15.69
N ALA A 123 -14.31 5.02 -15.37
CA ALA A 123 -15.52 4.73 -16.12
C ALA A 123 -15.40 5.25 -17.57
N PRO A 124 -16.05 4.62 -18.55
CA PRO A 124 -16.03 5.07 -19.94
C PRO A 124 -16.49 6.52 -20.06
N MET A 125 -15.74 7.33 -20.77
CA MET A 125 -16.09 8.72 -21.08
C MET A 125 -16.68 8.81 -22.50
N LEU A 126 -18.01 8.75 -22.61
CA LEU A 126 -18.72 8.80 -23.89
C LEU A 126 -18.45 10.08 -24.71
N SER A 127 -17.97 11.14 -24.06
CA SER A 127 -17.57 12.41 -24.70
C SER A 127 -16.09 12.46 -25.05
N SER A 128 -15.31 11.42 -24.81
CA SER A 128 -13.91 11.36 -25.19
C SER A 128 -13.77 11.37 -26.71
N ALA A 129 -12.77 12.11 -27.20
CA ALA A 129 -12.40 12.07 -28.61
C ALA A 129 -11.69 10.76 -29.00
N ASP A 130 -11.17 10.04 -28.01
CA ASP A 130 -10.52 8.75 -28.19
C ASP A 130 -11.52 7.61 -28.02
N PRO A 131 -11.74 6.79 -29.11
CA PRO A 131 -12.68 5.67 -29.08
C PRO A 131 -12.34 4.60 -28.02
N ASP A 132 -11.07 4.48 -27.66
CA ASP A 132 -10.62 3.46 -26.69
C ASP A 132 -11.13 3.77 -25.27
N TYR A 133 -11.36 5.04 -24.97
CA TYR A 133 -11.97 5.47 -23.69
C TYR A 133 -13.50 5.50 -23.71
N GLN A 134 -14.13 5.10 -24.81
CA GLN A 134 -15.59 5.04 -24.90
C GLN A 134 -16.16 3.65 -24.59
N LEU A 135 -15.33 2.62 -24.65
CA LEU A 135 -15.77 1.24 -24.49
C LEU A 135 -15.16 0.64 -23.21
N LYS A 136 -16.04 0.31 -22.27
CA LYS A 136 -15.65 -0.30 -20.98
C LYS A 136 -14.76 -1.54 -21.15
N GLU A 137 -15.15 -2.42 -22.10
CA GLU A 137 -14.45 -3.68 -22.35
C GLU A 137 -13.01 -3.45 -22.85
N ARG A 138 -12.79 -2.39 -23.64
CA ARG A 138 -11.45 -2.04 -24.12
C ARG A 138 -10.57 -1.49 -23.02
N ILE A 139 -11.12 -0.60 -22.19
CA ILE A 139 -10.41 -0.04 -21.04
C ILE A 139 -9.99 -1.19 -20.09
N ALA A 140 -10.93 -2.06 -19.75
CA ALA A 140 -10.64 -3.20 -18.86
C ALA A 140 -9.61 -4.16 -19.46
N ALA A 141 -9.68 -4.44 -20.77
CA ALA A 141 -8.71 -5.30 -21.46
C ALA A 141 -7.30 -4.69 -21.48
N ASP A 142 -7.16 -3.39 -21.74
CA ASP A 142 -5.89 -2.67 -21.70
C ASP A 142 -5.27 -2.72 -20.29
N TYR A 143 -6.07 -2.50 -19.23
CA TYR A 143 -5.60 -2.59 -17.86
C TYR A 143 -5.18 -4.03 -17.49
N LEU A 144 -5.92 -5.03 -17.97
CA LEU A 144 -5.58 -6.42 -17.74
C LEU A 144 -4.27 -6.81 -18.45
N GLU A 145 -4.07 -6.35 -19.69
CA GLU A 145 -2.84 -6.57 -20.45
C GLU A 145 -1.62 -5.95 -19.73
N LYS A 146 -1.75 -4.69 -19.29
CA LYS A 146 -0.69 -4.00 -18.53
C LYS A 146 -0.41 -4.68 -17.19
N ALA A 147 -1.42 -5.14 -16.49
CA ALA A 147 -1.24 -5.90 -15.25
C ALA A 147 -0.55 -7.25 -15.49
N GLY A 148 -0.64 -7.80 -16.71
CA GLY A 148 -0.03 -9.08 -17.11
C GLY A 148 1.49 -9.12 -16.97
N GLN A 149 2.19 -7.96 -17.05
CA GLN A 149 3.64 -7.90 -16.79
C GLN A 149 3.99 -8.37 -15.37
N TYR A 150 3.18 -8.03 -14.38
CA TYR A 150 3.39 -8.41 -12.98
C TYR A 150 3.11 -9.90 -12.74
N THR A 151 2.19 -10.53 -13.53
CA THR A 151 1.95 -11.97 -13.43
C THR A 151 3.19 -12.76 -13.81
N THR A 152 3.89 -12.33 -14.85
CA THR A 152 5.10 -12.99 -15.32
C THR A 152 6.28 -12.72 -14.38
N GLN A 153 6.43 -11.48 -13.92
CA GLN A 153 7.58 -11.06 -13.11
C GLN A 153 7.52 -11.61 -11.68
N TYR A 154 6.35 -11.64 -11.07
CA TYR A 154 6.16 -12.01 -9.66
C TYR A 154 5.37 -13.32 -9.47
N GLY A 155 5.04 -14.03 -10.54
CA GLY A 155 4.32 -15.29 -10.45
C GLY A 155 2.89 -15.16 -9.92
N ILE A 156 2.22 -14.05 -10.17
CA ILE A 156 0.85 -13.82 -9.70
C ILE A 156 -0.10 -14.63 -10.58
N ASP A 157 -0.93 -15.48 -9.99
CA ASP A 157 -1.98 -16.19 -10.73
C ASP A 157 -3.00 -15.19 -11.29
N SER A 158 -3.48 -15.44 -12.51
CA SER A 158 -4.50 -14.61 -13.16
C SER A 158 -5.79 -14.46 -12.33
N ALA A 159 -6.13 -15.45 -11.52
CA ALA A 159 -7.24 -15.39 -10.58
C ALA A 159 -7.01 -14.37 -9.42
N HIS A 160 -5.78 -13.94 -9.23
CA HIS A 160 -5.39 -12.96 -8.20
C HIS A 160 -5.20 -11.54 -8.77
N LEU A 161 -5.55 -11.34 -10.07
CA LEU A 161 -5.61 -10.01 -10.68
C LEU A 161 -7.03 -9.45 -10.58
N HIS A 162 -7.14 -8.27 -10.00
CA HIS A 162 -8.43 -7.59 -9.80
C HIS A 162 -8.42 -6.25 -10.55
N ILE A 163 -9.11 -6.21 -11.68
CA ILE A 163 -9.31 -4.96 -12.43
C ILE A 163 -10.74 -4.48 -12.17
N ALA A 164 -10.87 -3.33 -11.52
CA ALA A 164 -12.16 -2.79 -11.09
C ALA A 164 -12.44 -1.45 -11.77
N GLU A 165 -13.71 -1.20 -12.10
CA GLU A 165 -14.16 0.12 -12.55
C GLU A 165 -14.49 1.01 -11.37
N GLY A 166 -14.03 2.24 -11.41
CA GLY A 166 -14.33 3.26 -10.41
C GLY A 166 -13.08 3.99 -9.92
N PRO A 167 -13.28 4.98 -9.07
CA PRO A 167 -12.16 5.64 -8.41
C PRO A 167 -11.47 4.67 -7.42
N ALA A 168 -10.16 4.82 -7.29
CA ALA A 168 -9.33 3.93 -6.47
C ALA A 168 -9.59 4.02 -4.96
N ASP A 169 -10.38 5.01 -4.53
CA ASP A 169 -10.63 5.35 -3.12
C ASP A 169 -12.05 4.96 -2.63
N PHE A 170 -12.76 4.11 -3.36
CA PHE A 170 -14.08 3.58 -2.97
C PHE A 170 -14.07 2.07 -2.77
#